data_ed536be056aaa8b930065b6d22cf4fcf
#
_entry.id   ed536be056aaa8b930065b6d22cf4fcf
#
_cell.length_a   1.000
_cell.length_b   1.000
_cell.length_c   1.000
_cell.angle_alpha   90.00
_cell.angle_beta   90.00
_cell.angle_gamma   90.00
#
_symmetry.space_group_name_H-M   'P 1'
#
loop_
_entity.id
_entity.type
_entity.pdbx_description
1 polymer ?
#
loop_
_entity_poly.entity_id
_entity_poly.type
_entity_poly.pdbx_seq_one_letter_code
_entity_poly.pdbx_strand_id
1 'polypeptide(L)'
;VTNEEWSEAELKKMFPYFCTLHSLAYKRLRLEAHEIMDELDYMELCDMTGRKFVNKMKKGNGIDISMPTAQSHYQDVINLAYAKYPNDDDRLQKVFREVKLPDYGARNTIMQMDKDLTNFKRDRHKLEYVDYFNSFLEMKNPPPLKYLFIDEAQDLSAHQWMVVDMIQYISKPI
;
A
#
# COMPACT_ATOMS: atom_id res chain seq x y z
N VAL A 1 -9.60 27.00 33.01
CA VAL A 1 -9.70 26.39 31.64
C VAL A 1 -9.87 24.92 31.87
N THR A 2 -11.11 24.40 31.76
CA THR A 2 -11.42 22.99 31.87
C THR A 2 -10.87 22.32 30.64
N ASN A 3 -9.91 21.40 30.82
CA ASN A 3 -9.49 20.45 29.79
C ASN A 3 -10.68 19.50 29.55
N GLU A 4 -11.56 19.86 28.63
CA GLU A 4 -12.56 18.93 28.10
C GLU A 4 -11.79 17.92 27.23
N GLU A 5 -11.57 16.72 27.76
CA GLU A 5 -11.08 15.60 26.98
C GLU A 5 -12.23 15.11 26.09
N TRP A 6 -12.09 15.39 24.80
CA TRP A 6 -13.05 14.92 23.79
C TRP A 6 -12.97 13.41 23.66
N SER A 7 -14.13 12.75 23.68
CA SER A 7 -14.16 11.31 23.40
C SER A 7 -13.75 11.01 21.96
N GLU A 8 -13.22 9.83 21.70
CA GLU A 8 -12.87 9.39 20.34
C GLU A 8 -14.05 9.48 19.37
N ALA A 9 -15.28 9.22 19.85
CA ALA A 9 -16.49 9.31 19.05
C ALA A 9 -16.83 10.76 18.66
N GLU A 10 -16.61 11.73 19.55
CA GLU A 10 -16.80 13.15 19.27
C GLU A 10 -15.75 13.66 18.29
N LEU A 11 -14.48 13.26 18.47
CA LEU A 11 -13.41 13.59 17.54
C LEU A 11 -13.69 13.03 16.14
N LYS A 12 -14.14 11.79 16.02
CA LYS A 12 -14.53 11.19 14.73
C LYS A 12 -15.72 11.90 14.07
N LYS A 13 -16.64 12.42 14.86
CA LYS A 13 -17.79 13.18 14.35
C LYS A 13 -17.39 14.56 13.84
N MET A 14 -16.50 15.24 14.55
CA MET A 14 -16.02 16.57 14.17
C MET A 14 -14.98 16.52 13.04
N PHE A 15 -14.14 15.50 13.06
CA PHE A 15 -13.05 15.31 12.10
C PHE A 15 -13.17 13.94 11.40
N PRO A 16 -14.20 13.74 10.55
CA PRO A 16 -14.50 12.44 9.95
C PRO A 16 -13.37 11.90 9.05
N TYR A 17 -12.48 12.79 8.61
CA TYR A 17 -11.33 12.48 7.77
C TYR A 17 -9.99 12.56 8.51
N PHE A 18 -10.00 12.66 9.84
CA PHE A 18 -8.79 12.50 10.64
C PHE A 18 -8.40 11.02 10.68
N CYS A 19 -7.62 10.62 9.70
CA CYS A 19 -7.25 9.22 9.50
C CYS A 19 -6.00 9.12 8.62
N THR A 20 -5.38 7.95 8.60
CA THR A 20 -4.28 7.68 7.66
C THR A 20 -4.78 7.68 6.22
N LEU A 21 -3.90 7.97 5.27
CA LEU A 21 -4.22 7.90 3.83
C LEU A 21 -4.74 6.52 3.43
N HIS A 22 -4.21 5.45 4.04
CA HIS A 22 -4.69 4.08 3.84
C HIS A 22 -6.14 3.92 4.29
N SER A 23 -6.47 4.39 5.48
CA SER A 23 -7.83 4.33 6.00
C SER A 23 -8.80 5.18 5.16
N LEU A 24 -8.33 6.30 4.63
CA LEU A 24 -9.11 7.13 3.72
C LEU A 24 -9.43 6.37 2.42
N ALA A 25 -8.42 5.83 1.75
CA ALA A 25 -8.57 5.07 0.52
C ALA A 25 -9.50 3.85 0.72
N TYR A 26 -9.26 3.07 1.78
CA TYR A 26 -10.07 1.92 2.16
C TYR A 26 -11.56 2.27 2.27
N LYS A 27 -11.88 3.33 3.04
CA LYS A 27 -13.27 3.81 3.22
C LYS A 27 -13.89 4.33 1.93
N ARG A 28 -13.12 5.07 1.12
CA ARG A 28 -13.63 5.65 -0.14
C ARG A 28 -13.92 4.60 -1.19
N LEU A 29 -13.12 3.55 -1.24
CA LEU A 29 -13.34 2.40 -2.12
C LEU A 29 -14.41 1.44 -1.58
N ARG A 30 -14.85 1.60 -0.33
CA ARG A 30 -15.82 0.74 0.35
C ARG A 30 -15.35 -0.72 0.42
N LEU A 31 -14.06 -0.91 0.63
CA LEU A 31 -13.48 -2.25 0.72
C LEU A 31 -13.93 -2.95 2.00
N GLU A 32 -14.04 -4.25 1.92
CA GLU A 32 -14.27 -5.12 3.06
C GLU A 32 -12.96 -5.80 3.51
N ALA A 33 -12.87 -6.16 4.79
CA ALA A 33 -11.65 -6.72 5.35
C ALA A 33 -11.19 -8.00 4.63
N HIS A 34 -12.14 -8.80 4.16
CA HIS A 34 -11.84 -10.03 3.45
C HIS A 34 -11.28 -9.82 2.03
N GLU A 35 -11.39 -8.62 1.46
CA GLU A 35 -10.80 -8.28 0.16
C GLU A 35 -9.31 -7.93 0.26
N ILE A 36 -8.81 -7.67 1.46
CA ILE A 36 -7.41 -7.32 1.68
C ILE A 36 -6.62 -8.58 2.03
N MET A 37 -5.46 -8.75 1.40
CA MET A 37 -4.55 -9.84 1.73
C MET A 37 -4.12 -9.80 3.19
N ASP A 38 -4.35 -10.87 3.91
CA ASP A 38 -3.93 -11.07 5.28
C ASP A 38 -2.76 -12.07 5.39
N GLU A 39 -2.40 -12.44 6.60
CA GLU A 39 -1.30 -13.37 6.84
C GLU A 39 -1.59 -14.79 6.32
N LEU A 40 -2.84 -15.22 6.39
CA LEU A 40 -3.24 -16.55 5.89
C LEU A 40 -3.16 -16.60 4.36
N ASP A 41 -3.54 -15.53 3.68
CA ASP A 41 -3.40 -15.41 2.23
C ASP A 41 -1.93 -15.50 1.81
N TYR A 42 -1.02 -14.82 2.53
CA TYR A 42 0.41 -14.91 2.25
C TYR A 42 0.98 -16.30 2.56
N MET A 43 0.51 -16.98 3.60
CA MET A 43 0.90 -18.36 3.89
C MET A 43 0.44 -19.30 2.77
N GLU A 44 -0.83 -19.21 2.34
CA GLU A 44 -1.36 -19.98 1.22
C GLU A 44 -0.55 -19.76 -0.07
N LEU A 45 -0.24 -18.49 -0.39
CA LEU A 45 0.57 -18.15 -1.55
C LEU A 45 1.98 -18.76 -1.45
N CYS A 46 2.61 -18.75 -0.28
CA CYS A 46 3.90 -19.39 -0.06
C CYS A 46 3.82 -20.90 -0.29
N ASP A 47 2.80 -21.57 0.24
CA ASP A 47 2.60 -23.01 0.10
C ASP A 47 2.36 -23.40 -1.35
N MET A 48 1.52 -22.65 -2.07
CA MET A 48 1.22 -22.91 -3.47
C MET A 48 2.42 -22.75 -4.40
N THR A 49 3.30 -21.78 -4.10
CA THR A 49 4.38 -21.39 -5.01
C THR A 49 5.76 -21.93 -4.61
N GLY A 50 5.90 -22.38 -3.37
CA GLY A 50 7.19 -22.73 -2.76
C GLY A 50 8.12 -21.52 -2.56
N ARG A 51 7.59 -20.29 -2.69
CA ARG A 51 8.32 -19.02 -2.52
C ARG A 51 7.92 -18.33 -1.24
N LYS A 52 8.82 -17.51 -0.70
CA LYS A 52 8.54 -16.74 0.52
C LYS A 52 8.01 -15.36 0.14
N PHE A 53 6.77 -15.10 0.49
CA PHE A 53 6.15 -13.79 0.50
C PHE A 53 5.97 -13.33 1.95
N VAL A 54 6.03 -12.02 2.19
CA VAL A 54 5.98 -11.45 3.54
C VAL A 54 4.88 -10.40 3.62
N ASN A 55 4.00 -10.56 4.58
CA ASN A 55 3.08 -9.50 4.96
C ASN A 55 3.84 -8.43 5.77
N LYS A 56 4.19 -7.31 5.13
CA LYS A 56 4.92 -6.20 5.78
C LYS A 56 4.08 -5.34 6.71
N MET A 57 2.78 -5.65 6.87
CA MET A 57 1.83 -4.87 7.64
C MET A 57 1.94 -5.05 9.15
N LYS A 58 2.54 -6.14 9.61
CA LYS A 58 2.74 -6.39 11.05
C LYS A 58 4.02 -5.75 11.59
N LYS A 59 4.23 -4.44 11.39
CA LYS A 59 5.17 -3.66 12.22
C LYS A 59 4.41 -2.97 13.36
N GLY A 60 3.59 -3.72 14.08
CA GLY A 60 2.98 -3.30 15.35
C GLY A 60 3.50 -4.20 16.47
N ASN A 61 4.38 -3.67 17.33
CA ASN A 61 4.76 -4.18 18.66
C ASN A 61 5.54 -5.49 18.79
N GLY A 62 6.27 -5.93 17.77
CA GLY A 62 7.26 -7.01 17.93
C GLY A 62 8.43 -6.73 17.02
N ILE A 63 9.63 -6.60 17.60
CA ILE A 63 10.88 -6.59 16.84
C ILE A 63 11.04 -8.00 16.26
N ASP A 64 10.43 -8.24 15.11
CA ASP A 64 10.78 -9.42 14.33
C ASP A 64 12.13 -9.13 13.67
N ILE A 65 13.20 -9.57 14.37
CA ILE A 65 14.59 -9.51 13.89
C ILE A 65 14.80 -10.68 12.89
N SER A 66 13.82 -10.97 12.06
CA SER A 66 14.08 -11.84 10.92
C SER A 66 14.97 -11.06 9.96
N MET A 67 16.19 -11.55 9.75
CA MET A 67 17.10 -10.99 8.75
C MET A 67 16.36 -10.88 7.42
N PRO A 68 16.42 -9.74 6.72
CA PRO A 68 15.79 -9.61 5.41
C PRO A 68 16.34 -10.70 4.50
N THR A 69 15.46 -11.59 4.07
CA THR A 69 15.83 -12.63 3.09
C THR A 69 15.92 -12.00 1.71
N ALA A 70 16.68 -12.60 0.80
CA ALA A 70 16.74 -12.15 -0.59
C ALA A 70 15.32 -12.04 -1.21
N GLN A 71 14.40 -12.94 -0.83
CA GLN A 71 13.02 -12.94 -1.31
C GLN A 71 12.17 -11.80 -0.74
N SER A 72 12.41 -11.33 0.51
CA SER A 72 11.76 -10.12 1.00
C SER A 72 12.21 -8.88 0.24
N HIS A 73 13.45 -8.83 -0.20
CA HIS A 73 13.95 -7.78 -1.06
C HIS A 73 13.31 -7.83 -2.47
N TYR A 74 13.07 -9.02 -3.01
CA TYR A 74 12.39 -9.17 -4.30
C TYR A 74 10.95 -8.66 -4.26
N GLN A 75 10.23 -8.92 -3.19
CA GLN A 75 8.89 -8.36 -2.98
C GLN A 75 8.92 -6.83 -2.86
N ASP A 76 9.96 -6.24 -2.25
CA ASP A 76 10.14 -4.79 -2.21
C ASP A 76 10.31 -4.19 -3.61
N VAL A 77 11.02 -4.88 -4.49
CA VAL A 77 11.17 -4.45 -5.89
C VAL A 77 9.82 -4.50 -6.62
N ILE A 78 9.00 -5.52 -6.39
CA ILE A 78 7.65 -5.62 -6.94
C ILE A 78 6.81 -4.44 -6.42
N ASN A 79 6.74 -4.24 -5.11
CA ASN A 79 5.98 -3.15 -4.51
C ASN A 79 6.42 -1.76 -5.00
N LEU A 80 7.74 -1.57 -5.16
CA LEU A 80 8.29 -0.33 -5.72
C LEU A 80 7.82 -0.12 -7.17
N ALA A 81 7.77 -1.18 -7.98
CA ALA A 81 7.33 -1.11 -9.36
C ALA A 81 5.86 -0.68 -9.46
N TYR A 82 4.98 -1.27 -8.65
CA TYR A 82 3.57 -0.90 -8.60
C TYR A 82 3.34 0.51 -8.05
N ALA A 83 4.10 0.94 -7.05
CA ALA A 83 3.98 2.27 -6.48
C ALA A 83 4.49 3.38 -7.41
N LYS A 84 5.52 3.08 -8.20
CA LYS A 84 6.17 4.07 -9.07
C LYS A 84 5.59 4.14 -10.48
N TYR A 85 5.11 3.00 -10.97
CA TYR A 85 4.58 2.84 -12.32
C TYR A 85 3.25 2.05 -12.31
N PRO A 86 2.19 2.57 -11.66
CA PRO A 86 0.99 1.80 -11.35
C PRO A 86 0.28 1.20 -12.58
N ASN A 87 0.21 1.94 -13.69
CA ASN A 87 -0.51 1.54 -14.91
C ASN A 87 0.42 1.20 -16.08
N ASP A 88 1.62 0.70 -15.78
CA ASP A 88 2.64 0.44 -16.77
C ASP A 88 2.96 -1.06 -16.83
N ASP A 89 2.72 -1.69 -17.98
CA ASP A 89 2.99 -3.12 -18.16
C ASP A 89 4.49 -3.45 -18.07
N ASP A 90 5.37 -2.48 -18.39
CA ASP A 90 6.81 -2.61 -18.30
C ASP A 90 7.39 -2.16 -16.95
N ARG A 91 6.54 -1.98 -15.93
CA ARG A 91 6.91 -1.45 -14.60
C ARG A 91 8.14 -2.12 -13.98
N LEU A 92 8.22 -3.43 -14.03
CA LEU A 92 9.37 -4.18 -13.50
C LEU A 92 10.65 -3.89 -14.30
N GLN A 93 10.56 -3.81 -15.62
CA GLN A 93 11.73 -3.52 -16.46
C GLN A 93 12.27 -2.12 -16.19
N LYS A 94 11.40 -1.15 -15.92
CA LYS A 94 11.79 0.21 -15.54
C LYS A 94 12.51 0.20 -14.19
N VAL A 95 11.94 -0.44 -13.18
CA VAL A 95 12.55 -0.54 -11.85
C VAL A 95 13.88 -1.31 -11.89
N PHE A 96 14.00 -2.36 -12.71
CA PHE A 96 15.26 -3.10 -12.85
C PHE A 96 16.43 -2.26 -13.39
N ARG A 97 16.16 -1.12 -14.00
CA ARG A 97 17.20 -0.17 -14.44
C ARG A 97 17.64 0.77 -13.31
N GLU A 98 16.84 0.91 -12.29
CA GLU A 98 17.04 1.84 -11.18
C GLU A 98 17.61 1.16 -9.93
N VAL A 99 17.26 -0.12 -9.72
CA VAL A 99 17.69 -0.88 -8.54
C VAL A 99 18.84 -1.82 -8.87
N LYS A 100 19.78 -1.93 -7.93
CA LYS A 100 20.86 -2.92 -8.02
C LYS A 100 20.34 -4.27 -7.53
N LEU A 101 20.21 -5.21 -8.45
CA LEU A 101 19.83 -6.58 -8.10
C LEU A 101 21.07 -7.42 -7.76
N PRO A 102 20.94 -8.41 -6.85
CA PRO A 102 22.07 -9.18 -6.34
C PRO A 102 22.73 -10.07 -7.40
N ASP A 103 21.96 -10.60 -8.34
CA ASP A 103 22.45 -11.49 -9.39
C ASP A 103 21.54 -11.46 -10.64
N TYR A 104 21.99 -12.13 -11.69
CA TYR A 104 21.25 -12.19 -12.96
C TYR A 104 19.95 -13.02 -12.84
N GLY A 105 19.91 -14.02 -11.96
CA GLY A 105 18.72 -14.86 -11.72
C GLY A 105 17.62 -14.12 -10.96
N ALA A 106 17.97 -13.07 -10.21
CA ALA A 106 17.03 -12.28 -9.41
C ALA A 106 15.88 -11.70 -10.25
N ARG A 107 16.16 -11.23 -11.48
CA ARG A 107 15.13 -10.68 -12.38
C ARG A 107 14.04 -11.71 -12.70
N ASN A 108 14.46 -12.91 -13.11
CA ASN A 108 13.52 -13.97 -13.44
C ASN A 108 12.70 -14.40 -12.22
N THR A 109 13.35 -14.48 -11.05
CA THR A 109 12.65 -14.78 -9.79
C THR A 109 11.64 -13.72 -9.42
N ILE A 110 11.99 -12.43 -9.54
CA ILE A 110 11.07 -11.31 -9.26
C ILE A 110 9.89 -11.32 -10.23
N MET A 111 10.14 -11.51 -11.53
CA MET A 111 9.07 -11.59 -12.54
C MET A 111 8.13 -12.78 -12.27
N GLN A 112 8.65 -13.91 -11.84
CA GLN A 112 7.82 -15.06 -11.50
C GLN A 112 7.03 -14.82 -10.20
N MET A 113 7.64 -14.20 -9.18
CA MET A 113 6.95 -13.81 -7.95
C MET A 113 5.82 -12.82 -8.22
N ASP A 114 6.06 -11.83 -9.07
CA ASP A 114 5.02 -10.86 -9.47
C ASP A 114 3.84 -11.55 -10.17
N LYS A 115 4.14 -12.47 -11.08
CA LYS A 115 3.11 -13.26 -11.77
C LYS A 115 2.31 -14.13 -10.80
N ASP A 116 2.98 -14.81 -9.88
CA ASP A 116 2.34 -15.69 -8.88
C ASP A 116 1.43 -14.86 -7.96
N LEU A 117 1.92 -13.73 -7.46
CA LEU A 117 1.16 -12.81 -6.62
C LEU A 117 -0.05 -12.22 -7.36
N THR A 118 0.14 -11.77 -8.61
CA THR A 118 -0.94 -11.23 -9.44
C THR A 118 -2.03 -12.27 -9.71
N ASN A 119 -1.64 -13.49 -10.03
CA ASN A 119 -2.59 -14.59 -10.25
C ASN A 119 -3.36 -14.91 -8.97
N PHE A 120 -2.66 -15.04 -7.84
CA PHE A 120 -3.28 -15.29 -6.54
C PHE A 120 -4.31 -14.21 -6.19
N LYS A 121 -3.93 -12.94 -6.28
CA LYS A 121 -4.83 -11.81 -6.02
C LYS A 121 -6.07 -11.85 -6.91
N ARG A 122 -5.91 -12.11 -8.20
CA ARG A 122 -7.02 -12.23 -9.15
C ARG A 122 -7.94 -13.41 -8.80
N ASP A 123 -7.37 -14.59 -8.53
CA ASP A 123 -8.13 -15.83 -8.35
C ASP A 123 -8.84 -15.87 -6.97
N ARG A 124 -8.33 -15.13 -5.98
CA ARG A 124 -8.92 -14.97 -4.63
C ARG A 124 -9.68 -13.67 -4.44
N HIS A 125 -9.74 -12.79 -5.45
CA HIS A 125 -10.33 -11.45 -5.35
C HIS A 125 -9.72 -10.63 -4.19
N LYS A 126 -8.39 -10.63 -4.08
CA LYS A 126 -7.62 -9.98 -3.02
C LYS A 126 -6.86 -8.77 -3.53
N LEU A 127 -6.65 -7.81 -2.64
CA LEU A 127 -5.90 -6.59 -2.88
C LEU A 127 -4.78 -6.44 -1.86
N GLU A 128 -3.63 -5.96 -2.29
CA GLU A 128 -2.60 -5.41 -1.42
C GLU A 128 -2.78 -3.89 -1.27
N TYR A 129 -2.03 -3.27 -0.36
CA TYR A 129 -2.07 -1.81 -0.16
C TYR A 129 -1.81 -1.02 -1.43
N VAL A 130 -0.84 -1.45 -2.20
CA VAL A 130 -0.47 -0.78 -3.44
C VAL A 130 -1.61 -0.82 -4.46
N ASP A 131 -2.37 -1.90 -4.50
CA ASP A 131 -3.49 -2.08 -5.42
C ASP A 131 -4.61 -1.10 -5.11
N TYR A 132 -5.06 -1.04 -3.85
CA TYR A 132 -6.16 -0.14 -3.52
C TYR A 132 -5.76 1.34 -3.48
N PHE A 133 -4.49 1.67 -3.24
CA PHE A 133 -4.03 3.04 -3.47
C PHE A 133 -4.11 3.43 -4.94
N ASN A 134 -3.70 2.54 -5.84
CA ASN A 134 -3.82 2.77 -7.27
C ASN A 134 -5.29 2.91 -7.67
N SER A 135 -6.17 2.02 -7.18
CA SER A 135 -7.61 2.11 -7.42
C SER A 135 -8.21 3.43 -6.90
N PHE A 136 -7.74 3.93 -5.75
CA PHE A 136 -8.19 5.22 -5.22
C PHE A 136 -7.71 6.40 -6.07
N LEU A 137 -6.48 6.36 -6.57
CA LEU A 137 -5.96 7.36 -7.50
C LEU A 137 -6.74 7.37 -8.82
N GLU A 138 -7.08 6.20 -9.36
CA GLU A 138 -7.88 6.07 -10.59
C GLU A 138 -9.32 6.54 -10.41
N MET A 139 -9.92 6.23 -9.27
CA MET A 139 -11.29 6.63 -8.94
C MET A 139 -11.46 8.16 -8.89
N LYS A 140 -10.39 8.90 -8.56
CA LYS A 140 -10.38 10.38 -8.49
C LYS A 140 -11.56 10.98 -7.70
N ASN A 141 -11.96 10.29 -6.63
CA ASN A 141 -13.10 10.69 -5.80
C ASN A 141 -12.71 10.89 -4.33
N PRO A 142 -11.85 11.88 -4.04
CA PRO A 142 -11.54 12.24 -2.65
C PRO A 142 -12.75 12.87 -1.95
N PRO A 143 -12.76 12.92 -0.61
CA PRO A 143 -13.78 13.66 0.11
C PRO A 143 -13.68 15.17 -0.19
N PRO A 144 -14.77 15.92 -0.15
CA PRO A 144 -14.72 17.38 -0.24
C PRO A 144 -14.10 17.93 1.06
N LEU A 145 -12.89 18.46 0.96
CA LEU A 145 -12.14 19.02 2.09
C LEU A 145 -12.02 20.54 1.93
N LYS A 146 -12.31 21.27 2.99
CA LYS A 146 -12.03 22.70 3.07
C LYS A 146 -10.59 22.98 3.48
N TYR A 147 -10.04 22.13 4.33
CA TYR A 147 -8.66 22.21 4.83
C TYR A 147 -8.02 20.81 4.74
N LEU A 148 -6.76 20.79 4.41
CA LEU A 148 -5.94 19.57 4.38
C LEU A 148 -4.71 19.79 5.27
N PHE A 149 -4.62 19.06 6.36
CA PHE A 149 -3.45 19.02 7.23
C PHE A 149 -2.78 17.65 7.10
N ILE A 150 -1.48 17.65 6.93
CA ILE A 150 -0.69 16.42 6.78
C ILE A 150 0.34 16.42 7.91
N ASP A 151 0.17 15.49 8.82
CA ASP A 151 1.13 15.22 9.88
C ASP A 151 2.25 14.31 9.35
N GLU A 152 3.48 14.49 9.86
CA GLU A 152 4.68 13.73 9.47
C GLU A 152 4.87 13.66 7.94
N ALA A 153 4.64 14.78 7.26
CA ALA A 153 4.70 14.87 5.80
C ALA A 153 6.03 14.39 5.21
N GLN A 154 7.14 14.50 5.97
CA GLN A 154 8.47 14.04 5.55
C GLN A 154 8.56 12.51 5.44
N ASP A 155 7.68 11.75 6.10
CA ASP A 155 7.68 10.29 6.11
C ASP A 155 6.82 9.69 5.00
N LEU A 156 6.12 10.54 4.23
CA LEU A 156 5.29 10.08 3.13
C LEU A 156 6.15 9.58 1.96
N SER A 157 5.81 8.38 1.49
CA SER A 157 6.37 7.83 0.24
C SER A 157 5.89 8.64 -0.98
N ALA A 158 6.60 8.52 -2.10
CA ALA A 158 6.19 9.14 -3.36
C ALA A 158 4.76 8.74 -3.77
N HIS A 159 4.37 7.48 -3.55
CA HIS A 159 3.03 6.99 -3.84
C HIS A 159 1.96 7.65 -2.95
N GLN A 160 2.26 7.86 -1.68
CA GLN A 160 1.37 8.58 -0.77
C GLN A 160 1.24 10.07 -1.16
N TRP A 161 2.33 10.69 -1.61
CA TRP A 161 2.29 12.04 -2.16
C TRP A 161 1.40 12.15 -3.39
N MET A 162 1.38 11.17 -4.29
CA MET A 162 0.43 11.15 -5.42
C MET A 162 -1.04 11.20 -4.94
N VAL A 163 -1.36 10.52 -3.84
CA VAL A 163 -2.71 10.59 -3.25
C VAL A 163 -2.99 11.98 -2.67
N VAL A 164 -2.03 12.57 -1.97
CA VAL A 164 -2.16 13.94 -1.43
C VAL A 164 -2.37 14.94 -2.56
N ASP A 165 -1.58 14.88 -3.62
CA ASP A 165 -1.68 15.76 -4.78
C ASP A 165 -3.03 15.61 -5.47
N MET A 166 -3.53 14.39 -5.62
CA MET A 166 -4.86 14.12 -6.18
C MET A 166 -5.96 14.75 -5.30
N ILE A 167 -5.88 14.59 -3.95
CA ILE A 167 -6.83 15.20 -3.03
C ILE A 167 -6.78 16.73 -3.14
N GLN A 168 -5.58 17.30 -3.12
CA GLN A 168 -5.39 18.76 -3.23
C GLN A 168 -5.94 19.30 -4.54
N TYR A 169 -5.66 18.64 -5.65
CA TYR A 169 -6.09 19.07 -6.98
C TYR A 169 -7.62 19.04 -7.13
N ILE A 170 -8.29 18.00 -6.62
CA ILE A 170 -9.73 17.80 -6.80
C ILE A 170 -10.54 18.58 -5.75
N SER A 171 -10.15 18.46 -4.47
CA SER A 171 -10.90 19.12 -3.36
C SER A 171 -10.63 20.62 -3.28
N LYS A 172 -9.49 21.09 -3.82
CA LYS A 172 -9.05 22.49 -3.79
C LYS A 172 -9.18 23.09 -2.37
N PRO A 173 -8.62 22.45 -1.34
CA PRO A 173 -8.65 22.99 0.01
C PRO A 173 -7.94 24.35 0.06
N ILE A 174 -8.39 25.19 1.02
CA ILE A 174 -7.78 26.52 1.29
C ILE A 174 -6.53 26.31 2.12
#